data_52662649fbb415c236e6409099f29ba4
#
_entry.id   52662649fbb415c236e6409099f29ba4
#
_cell.length_a   1.000
_cell.length_b   1.000
_cell.length_c   1.000
_cell.angle_alpha   90.00
_cell.angle_beta   90.00
_cell.angle_gamma   90.00
#
_symmetry.space_group_name_H-M   'P 1'
#
loop_
_entity.id
_entity.type
_entity.pdbx_description
1 polymer ?
#
loop_
_entity_poly.entity_id
_entity_poly.type
_entity_poly.pdbx_seq_one_letter_code
_entity_poly.pdbx_strand_id
1 'polypeptide(L)'
;MSVSALEEYAACPFAFFCRRWLQLETLLEPEVLPNRLEEGSIYHQVLKEFFSGHRGEVLRRSLLGKYLEEIRALALKHYPEAHESAPILHRNFLELGRENFILRLEKVIKEEVEWAEKTDGRFTARYLELGFGGIKKEADQESTEWPLVLTEETTTRTTLPLHLWGKIDRVDTDTNGRFIIYDYKSGNPPLFKQIQEGKLLQLPLYLLAVIRLILPTREPVGAAYYSLNKTNRLRGIWRQVALDFGIKIRGALDDGAWEDLIANSTRQALQYYRGILRGDFPFCSQEQCSSYCEFRTICRRTIWGKEAKVENEAE
;
A
#
# COMPACT_ATOMS: atom_id res chain seq x y z
N MET A 1 10.58 -8.37 9.92
CA MET A 1 10.26 -8.49 8.47
C MET A 1 9.28 -7.40 8.08
N SER A 2 9.35 -6.80 6.88
CA SER A 2 8.34 -5.85 6.46
C SER A 2 7.05 -6.56 6.01
N VAL A 3 5.91 -5.86 6.15
CA VAL A 3 4.62 -6.38 5.65
C VAL A 3 4.67 -6.63 4.14
N SER A 4 5.29 -5.71 3.38
CA SER A 4 5.48 -5.86 1.92
C SER A 4 6.32 -7.08 1.53
N ALA A 5 7.29 -7.46 2.35
CA ALA A 5 8.09 -8.66 2.10
C ALA A 5 7.25 -9.95 2.21
N LEU A 6 6.27 -10.00 3.10
CA LEU A 6 5.32 -11.12 3.16
C LEU A 6 4.42 -11.17 1.92
N GLU A 7 3.98 -10.03 1.42
CA GLU A 7 3.18 -9.97 0.17
C GLU A 7 4.00 -10.37 -1.06
N GLU A 8 5.29 -10.00 -1.11
CA GLU A 8 6.19 -10.49 -2.16
C GLU A 8 6.30 -12.01 -2.14
N TYR A 9 6.46 -12.61 -0.94
CA TYR A 9 6.48 -14.06 -0.79
C TYR A 9 5.14 -14.69 -1.19
N ALA A 10 4.02 -14.12 -0.76
CA ALA A 10 2.68 -14.56 -1.15
C ALA A 10 2.45 -14.53 -2.66
N ALA A 11 2.97 -13.52 -3.35
CA ALA A 11 2.86 -13.39 -4.79
C ALA A 11 3.72 -14.43 -5.55
N CYS A 12 4.97 -14.59 -5.16
CA CYS A 12 5.87 -15.60 -5.72
C CYS A 12 7.05 -15.86 -4.78
N PRO A 13 7.09 -17.01 -4.06
CA PRO A 13 8.20 -17.37 -3.18
C PRO A 13 9.55 -17.38 -3.88
N PHE A 14 9.62 -17.85 -5.14
CA PHE A 14 10.85 -17.85 -5.92
C PHE A 14 11.34 -16.42 -6.22
N ALA A 15 10.45 -15.51 -6.64
CA ALA A 15 10.82 -14.13 -6.89
C ALA A 15 11.28 -13.42 -5.61
N PHE A 16 10.61 -13.69 -4.49
CA PHE A 16 11.04 -13.24 -3.16
C PHE A 16 12.46 -13.72 -2.84
N PHE A 17 12.77 -15.00 -3.06
CA PHE A 17 14.11 -15.55 -2.85
C PHE A 17 15.16 -14.87 -3.73
N CYS A 18 14.89 -14.70 -5.02
CA CYS A 18 15.80 -14.02 -5.94
C CYS A 18 16.11 -12.60 -5.48
N ARG A 19 15.07 -11.84 -5.13
CA ARG A 19 15.22 -10.41 -4.76
C ARG A 19 15.80 -10.23 -3.37
N ARG A 20 15.32 -10.96 -2.37
CA ARG A 20 15.65 -10.70 -0.96
C ARG A 20 16.85 -11.49 -0.45
N TRP A 21 17.07 -12.70 -0.95
CA TRP A 21 18.19 -13.56 -0.51
C TRP A 21 19.36 -13.49 -1.45
N LEU A 22 19.12 -13.60 -2.76
CA LEU A 22 20.17 -13.52 -3.76
C LEU A 22 20.50 -12.08 -4.16
N GLN A 23 19.68 -11.10 -3.73
CA GLN A 23 19.84 -9.68 -4.05
C GLN A 23 20.03 -9.41 -5.56
N LEU A 24 19.30 -10.18 -6.37
CA LEU A 24 19.32 -9.99 -7.81
C LEU A 24 18.49 -8.76 -8.17
N GLU A 25 19.10 -7.87 -8.94
CA GLU A 25 18.46 -6.65 -9.45
C GLU A 25 18.50 -6.69 -10.97
N THR A 26 17.47 -6.15 -11.61
CA THR A 26 17.49 -5.91 -13.04
C THR A 26 18.32 -4.68 -13.34
N LEU A 27 19.09 -4.73 -14.43
CA LEU A 27 19.74 -3.53 -14.96
C LEU A 27 18.63 -2.58 -15.45
N LEU A 28 18.49 -1.45 -14.77
CA LEU A 28 17.56 -0.40 -15.19
C LEU A 28 18.14 0.32 -16.38
N GLU A 29 17.38 0.36 -17.48
CA GLU A 29 17.68 1.28 -18.58
C GLU A 29 17.35 2.71 -18.14
N PRO A 30 18.18 3.71 -18.46
CA PRO A 30 17.87 5.10 -18.13
C PRO A 30 16.57 5.54 -18.79
N GLU A 31 15.58 5.89 -18.01
CA GLU A 31 14.30 6.42 -18.48
C GLU A 31 14.32 7.96 -18.46
N VAL A 32 13.64 8.58 -19.42
CA VAL A 32 13.51 10.06 -19.49
C VAL A 32 12.55 10.57 -18.41
N LEU A 33 11.50 9.81 -18.14
CA LEU A 33 10.50 10.11 -17.11
C LEU A 33 10.79 9.31 -15.85
N PRO A 34 10.40 9.80 -14.67
CA PRO A 34 10.40 8.99 -13.46
C PRO A 34 9.64 7.69 -13.71
N ASN A 35 10.25 6.57 -13.37
CA ASN A 35 9.57 5.29 -13.43
C ASN A 35 8.42 5.23 -12.40
N ARG A 36 7.59 4.18 -12.47
CA ARG A 36 6.40 4.08 -11.60
C ARG A 36 6.70 4.10 -10.11
N LEU A 37 7.85 3.58 -9.69
CA LEU A 37 8.25 3.55 -8.28
C LEU A 37 8.72 4.94 -7.83
N GLU A 38 9.50 5.62 -8.67
CA GLU A 38 9.96 6.98 -8.42
C GLU A 38 8.77 7.95 -8.40
N GLU A 39 7.87 7.89 -9.41
CA GLU A 39 6.66 8.71 -9.45
C GLU A 39 5.79 8.45 -8.20
N GLY A 40 5.64 7.17 -7.79
CA GLY A 40 4.96 6.79 -6.55
C GLY A 40 5.58 7.46 -5.32
N SER A 41 6.91 7.42 -5.19
CA SER A 41 7.63 8.07 -4.09
C SER A 41 7.42 9.57 -4.05
N ILE A 42 7.41 10.23 -5.23
CA ILE A 42 7.14 11.68 -5.33
C ILE A 42 5.69 11.99 -4.88
N TYR A 43 4.70 11.17 -5.27
CA TYR A 43 3.33 11.32 -4.78
C TYR A 43 3.25 11.29 -3.26
N HIS A 44 3.86 10.30 -2.62
CA HIS A 44 3.87 10.17 -1.16
C HIS A 44 4.50 11.41 -0.51
N GLN A 45 5.61 11.90 -1.04
CA GLN A 45 6.30 13.06 -0.49
C GLN A 45 5.48 14.35 -0.60
N VAL A 46 4.88 14.60 -1.76
CA VAL A 46 4.02 15.77 -2.00
C VAL A 46 2.78 15.74 -1.12
N LEU A 47 2.08 14.60 -1.06
CA LEU A 47 0.88 14.46 -0.24
C LEU A 47 1.19 14.54 1.26
N LYS A 48 2.31 13.96 1.70
CA LYS A 48 2.78 14.10 3.08
C LYS A 48 3.01 15.57 3.44
N GLU A 49 3.71 16.33 2.59
CA GLU A 49 4.00 17.74 2.86
C GLU A 49 2.72 18.57 2.89
N PHE A 50 1.81 18.37 1.93
CA PHE A 50 0.51 19.03 1.89
C PHE A 50 -0.31 18.75 3.15
N PHE A 51 -0.54 17.48 3.50
CA PHE A 51 -1.34 17.14 4.68
C PHE A 51 -0.64 17.48 5.99
N SER A 52 0.68 17.61 6.02
CA SER A 52 1.39 18.12 7.21
C SER A 52 1.04 19.56 7.51
N GLY A 53 0.84 20.39 6.47
CA GLY A 53 0.36 21.76 6.60
C GLY A 53 -1.11 21.86 7.03
N HIS A 54 -1.91 20.81 6.75
CA HIS A 54 -3.36 20.75 7.01
C HIS A 54 -3.73 19.63 8.00
N ARG A 55 -2.83 19.28 8.90
CA ARG A 55 -3.01 18.17 9.85
C ARG A 55 -4.19 18.40 10.79
N GLY A 56 -5.18 17.50 10.72
CA GLY A 56 -6.39 17.59 11.53
C GLY A 56 -7.39 18.65 11.07
N GLU A 57 -7.16 19.29 9.92
CA GLU A 57 -8.07 20.27 9.36
C GLU A 57 -9.07 19.64 8.39
N VAL A 58 -10.29 20.16 8.40
CA VAL A 58 -11.32 19.82 7.41
C VAL A 58 -11.09 20.68 6.16
N LEU A 59 -10.76 20.05 5.04
CA LEU A 59 -10.62 20.75 3.77
C LEU A 59 -11.96 21.29 3.30
N ARG A 60 -12.00 22.58 2.92
CA ARG A 60 -13.23 23.32 2.59
C ARG A 60 -13.24 23.77 1.14
N ARG A 61 -14.40 23.65 0.48
CA ARG A 61 -14.59 24.10 -0.91
C ARG A 61 -14.26 25.59 -1.11
N SER A 62 -14.54 26.42 -0.13
CA SER A 62 -14.22 27.87 -0.18
C SER A 62 -12.71 28.17 -0.29
N LEU A 63 -11.85 27.23 0.11
CA LEU A 63 -10.40 27.36 0.05
C LEU A 63 -9.76 26.50 -1.06
N LEU A 64 -10.56 25.85 -1.90
CA LEU A 64 -10.07 24.94 -2.94
C LEU A 64 -9.01 25.59 -3.84
N GLY A 65 -9.20 26.84 -4.25
CA GLY A 65 -8.21 27.55 -5.08
C GLY A 65 -6.83 27.61 -4.43
N LYS A 66 -6.78 27.94 -3.12
CA LYS A 66 -5.53 27.97 -2.36
C LYS A 66 -4.86 26.61 -2.26
N TYR A 67 -5.66 25.55 -2.02
CA TYR A 67 -5.12 24.17 -1.97
C TYR A 67 -4.55 23.74 -3.32
N LEU A 68 -5.18 24.12 -4.44
CA LEU A 68 -4.68 23.80 -5.77
C LEU A 68 -3.38 24.56 -6.09
N GLU A 69 -3.24 25.81 -5.68
CA GLU A 69 -1.99 26.56 -5.80
C GLU A 69 -0.87 25.93 -4.97
N GLU A 70 -1.16 25.56 -3.73
CA GLU A 70 -0.21 24.92 -2.82
C GLU A 70 0.26 23.55 -3.35
N ILE A 71 -0.66 22.66 -3.73
CA ILE A 71 -0.29 21.34 -4.23
C ILE A 71 0.51 21.43 -5.52
N ARG A 72 0.23 22.41 -6.39
CA ARG A 72 1.00 22.69 -7.59
C ARG A 72 2.43 23.12 -7.25
N ALA A 73 2.60 24.02 -6.29
CA ALA A 73 3.91 24.46 -5.83
C ALA A 73 4.73 23.32 -5.25
N LEU A 74 4.11 22.45 -4.43
CA LEU A 74 4.74 21.25 -3.88
C LEU A 74 5.12 20.24 -4.98
N ALA A 75 4.26 20.04 -5.97
CA ALA A 75 4.55 19.18 -7.10
C ALA A 75 5.74 19.70 -7.89
N LEU A 76 5.81 20.99 -8.18
CA LEU A 76 6.95 21.62 -8.86
C LEU A 76 8.25 21.49 -8.06
N LYS A 77 8.18 21.58 -6.73
CA LYS A 77 9.34 21.41 -5.84
C LYS A 77 9.94 20.01 -5.88
N HIS A 78 9.12 18.98 -6.00
CA HIS A 78 9.54 17.57 -5.84
C HIS A 78 9.68 16.81 -7.15
N TYR A 79 9.01 17.23 -8.21
CA TYR A 79 9.13 16.56 -9.51
C TYR A 79 10.48 16.91 -10.17
N PRO A 80 11.20 15.95 -10.71
CA PRO A 80 12.53 16.21 -11.28
C PRO A 80 12.48 17.20 -12.45
N GLU A 81 13.49 18.05 -12.53
CA GLU A 81 13.70 18.97 -13.64
C GLU A 81 14.72 18.40 -14.60
N ALA A 82 14.56 18.74 -15.90
CA ALA A 82 15.54 18.37 -16.88
C ALA A 82 16.80 19.21 -16.73
N HIS A 83 17.95 18.56 -16.88
CA HIS A 83 19.22 19.30 -16.97
C HIS A 83 19.20 20.24 -18.19
N GLU A 84 19.81 21.43 -18.07
CA GLU A 84 19.82 22.44 -19.16
C GLU A 84 20.42 21.90 -20.46
N SER A 85 21.42 21.02 -20.36
CA SER A 85 22.06 20.38 -21.50
C SER A 85 21.31 19.18 -22.06
N ALA A 86 20.16 18.79 -21.49
CA ALA A 86 19.36 17.68 -21.98
C ALA A 86 18.79 17.99 -23.38
N PRO A 87 18.65 16.98 -24.26
CA PRO A 87 18.01 17.17 -25.57
C PRO A 87 16.61 17.79 -25.42
N ILE A 88 16.23 18.65 -26.36
CA ILE A 88 14.94 19.36 -26.35
C ILE A 88 13.78 18.38 -26.17
N LEU A 89 13.81 17.24 -26.82
CA LEU A 89 12.78 16.22 -26.72
C LEU A 89 12.64 15.69 -25.28
N HIS A 90 13.75 15.43 -24.60
CA HIS A 90 13.73 14.98 -23.19
C HIS A 90 13.14 16.03 -22.27
N ARG A 91 13.49 17.30 -22.46
CA ARG A 91 12.93 18.42 -21.68
C ARG A 91 11.42 18.51 -21.87
N ASN A 92 10.93 18.43 -23.11
CA ASN A 92 9.51 18.49 -23.40
C ASN A 92 8.74 17.29 -22.82
N PHE A 93 9.31 16.08 -22.85
CA PHE A 93 8.68 14.91 -22.21
C PHE A 93 8.61 15.05 -20.68
N LEU A 94 9.67 15.52 -20.03
CA LEU A 94 9.67 15.77 -18.59
C LEU A 94 8.65 16.85 -18.21
N GLU A 95 8.55 17.92 -18.97
CA GLU A 95 7.57 18.97 -18.73
C GLU A 95 6.13 18.47 -18.88
N LEU A 96 5.85 17.70 -19.93
CA LEU A 96 4.54 17.08 -20.12
C LEU A 96 4.22 16.06 -18.99
N GLY A 97 5.20 15.27 -18.56
CA GLY A 97 5.08 14.34 -17.45
C GLY A 97 4.75 15.07 -16.15
N ARG A 98 5.45 16.19 -15.88
CA ARG A 98 5.23 17.04 -14.72
C ARG A 98 3.82 17.67 -14.71
N GLU A 99 3.36 18.21 -15.83
CA GLU A 99 2.01 18.77 -15.91
C GLU A 99 0.92 17.68 -15.68
N ASN A 100 1.10 16.49 -16.26
CA ASN A 100 0.20 15.37 -16.00
C ASN A 100 0.20 14.95 -14.53
N PHE A 101 1.37 14.94 -13.88
CA PHE A 101 1.51 14.65 -12.46
C PHE A 101 0.75 15.67 -11.60
N ILE A 102 0.91 16.96 -11.89
CA ILE A 102 0.19 18.07 -11.22
C ILE A 102 -1.32 17.91 -11.39
N LEU A 103 -1.80 17.67 -12.60
CA LEU A 103 -3.23 17.50 -12.87
C LEU A 103 -3.85 16.32 -12.07
N ARG A 104 -3.09 15.25 -11.86
CA ARG A 104 -3.53 14.12 -11.01
C ARG A 104 -3.62 14.53 -9.55
N LEU A 105 -2.62 15.25 -9.03
CA LEU A 105 -2.64 15.78 -7.65
C LEU A 105 -3.79 16.76 -7.43
N GLU A 106 -4.06 17.66 -8.38
CA GLU A 106 -5.21 18.55 -8.30
C GLU A 106 -6.55 17.81 -8.22
N LYS A 107 -6.68 16.69 -8.96
CA LYS A 107 -7.87 15.81 -8.86
C LYS A 107 -7.96 15.17 -7.48
N VAL A 108 -6.83 14.72 -6.91
CA VAL A 108 -6.80 14.17 -5.55
C VAL A 108 -7.29 15.22 -4.54
N ILE A 109 -6.82 16.45 -4.61
CA ILE A 109 -7.25 17.52 -3.69
C ILE A 109 -8.74 17.86 -3.87
N LYS A 110 -9.25 17.88 -5.08
CA LYS A 110 -10.70 18.05 -5.33
C LYS A 110 -11.52 16.94 -4.67
N GLU A 111 -11.09 15.67 -4.82
CA GLU A 111 -11.75 14.53 -4.18
C GLU A 111 -11.63 14.57 -2.64
N GLU A 112 -10.54 15.11 -2.09
CA GLU A 112 -10.41 15.33 -0.64
C GLU A 112 -11.45 16.30 -0.11
N VAL A 113 -11.68 17.42 -0.81
CA VAL A 113 -12.71 18.38 -0.45
C VAL A 113 -14.11 17.77 -0.58
N GLU A 114 -14.38 17.03 -1.66
CA GLU A 114 -15.65 16.32 -1.83
C GLU A 114 -15.86 15.24 -0.76
N TRP A 115 -14.80 14.54 -0.36
CA TRP A 115 -14.85 13.57 0.71
C TRP A 115 -15.19 14.22 2.05
N ALA A 116 -14.56 15.34 2.37
CA ALA A 116 -14.88 16.10 3.56
C ALA A 116 -16.37 16.53 3.58
N GLU A 117 -16.92 16.97 2.45
CA GLU A 117 -18.35 17.30 2.34
C GLU A 117 -19.24 16.05 2.52
N LYS A 118 -18.91 14.93 1.88
CA LYS A 118 -19.68 13.68 1.97
C LYS A 118 -19.71 13.07 3.37
N THR A 119 -18.65 13.27 4.14
CA THR A 119 -18.51 12.75 5.51
C THR A 119 -18.78 13.81 6.59
N ASP A 120 -19.33 14.96 6.20
CA ASP A 120 -19.61 16.09 7.10
C ASP A 120 -18.35 16.56 7.88
N GLY A 121 -17.19 16.54 7.22
CA GLY A 121 -15.90 16.92 7.80
C GLY A 121 -15.43 16.02 8.94
N ARG A 122 -16.01 14.84 9.10
CA ARG A 122 -15.80 13.98 10.26
C ARG A 122 -14.39 13.44 10.37
N PHE A 123 -13.83 12.96 9.26
CA PHE A 123 -12.49 12.37 9.22
C PHE A 123 -11.48 13.34 8.64
N THR A 124 -10.39 13.56 9.37
CA THR A 124 -9.30 14.46 8.96
C THR A 124 -7.96 13.74 9.02
N ALA A 125 -7.05 14.10 8.12
CA ALA A 125 -5.70 13.53 8.07
C ALA A 125 -4.94 13.87 9.36
N ARG A 126 -4.63 12.86 10.17
CA ARG A 126 -3.99 13.07 11.49
C ARG A 126 -2.57 12.54 11.53
N TYR A 127 -2.33 11.34 11.03
CA TYR A 127 -1.01 10.72 11.01
C TYR A 127 -0.58 10.46 9.57
N LEU A 128 0.66 10.80 9.25
CA LEU A 128 1.24 10.74 7.91
C LEU A 128 2.54 9.99 7.97
N GLU A 129 2.71 8.98 7.10
CA GLU A 129 3.90 8.13 7.11
C GLU A 129 4.14 7.49 8.49
N LEU A 130 3.06 6.97 9.10
CA LEU A 130 3.06 6.44 10.46
C LEU A 130 3.81 5.11 10.53
N GLY A 131 4.98 5.11 11.16
CA GLY A 131 5.87 3.95 11.24
C GLY A 131 5.64 3.09 12.48
N PHE A 132 5.89 1.80 12.34
CA PHE A 132 6.01 0.86 13.46
C PHE A 132 7.16 -0.12 13.23
N GLY A 133 7.74 -0.65 14.33
CA GLY A 133 8.87 -1.56 14.27
C GLY A 133 10.21 -0.89 13.99
N GLY A 134 10.40 0.35 14.45
CA GLY A 134 11.68 1.05 14.40
C GLY A 134 11.95 1.81 13.11
N ILE A 135 10.96 2.04 12.24
CA ILE A 135 11.13 2.89 11.06
C ILE A 135 11.15 4.36 11.52
N LYS A 136 12.31 5.01 11.35
CA LYS A 136 12.52 6.42 11.75
C LYS A 136 12.62 7.39 10.57
N LYS A 137 13.05 6.91 9.40
CA LYS A 137 13.28 7.78 8.25
C LYS A 137 11.95 8.32 7.73
N GLU A 138 11.80 9.64 7.79
CA GLU A 138 10.62 10.38 7.31
C GLU A 138 9.27 9.96 7.94
N ALA A 139 9.33 9.23 9.07
CA ALA A 139 8.15 8.76 9.76
C ALA A 139 7.49 9.86 10.60
N ASP A 140 6.19 9.70 10.88
CA ASP A 140 5.43 10.57 11.79
C ASP A 140 6.05 10.56 13.20
N GLN A 141 5.91 11.66 13.94
CA GLN A 141 6.41 11.79 15.32
C GLN A 141 5.74 10.79 16.29
N GLU A 142 4.51 10.37 15.99
CA GLU A 142 3.75 9.38 16.75
C GLU A 142 4.11 7.92 16.38
N SER A 143 5.11 7.73 15.53
CA SER A 143 5.61 6.39 15.16
C SER A 143 6.22 5.67 16.34
N THR A 144 6.09 4.34 16.36
CA THR A 144 6.58 3.51 17.45
C THR A 144 7.76 2.62 17.04
N GLU A 145 8.69 2.41 17.98
CA GLU A 145 9.79 1.45 17.81
C GLU A 145 9.32 -0.01 17.98
N TRP A 146 8.18 -0.23 18.57
CA TRP A 146 7.66 -1.57 18.81
C TRP A 146 7.16 -2.22 17.53
N PRO A 147 7.62 -3.45 17.23
CA PRO A 147 7.11 -4.22 16.10
C PRO A 147 5.70 -4.78 16.40
N LEU A 148 4.92 -5.01 15.36
CA LEU A 148 3.73 -5.86 15.48
C LEU A 148 4.19 -7.30 15.61
N VAL A 149 3.92 -7.90 16.77
CA VAL A 149 4.29 -9.30 17.07
C VAL A 149 3.08 -10.19 16.82
N LEU A 150 3.24 -11.17 15.92
CA LEU A 150 2.27 -12.23 15.69
C LEU A 150 2.83 -13.55 16.20
N THR A 151 2.02 -14.24 16.99
CA THR A 151 2.33 -15.56 17.56
C THR A 151 1.23 -16.56 17.25
N GLU A 152 1.57 -17.82 17.09
CA GLU A 152 0.59 -18.90 16.99
C GLU A 152 0.28 -19.41 18.41
N GLU A 153 -0.99 -19.43 18.76
CA GLU A 153 -1.46 -20.07 19.99
C GLU A 153 -1.46 -21.61 19.78
N THR A 154 -0.34 -22.25 20.03
CA THR A 154 -0.25 -23.71 20.02
C THR A 154 0.21 -24.24 21.36
N THR A 155 -0.51 -25.22 21.88
CA THR A 155 -0.26 -25.83 23.19
C THR A 155 0.99 -26.74 23.21
N THR A 156 1.64 -27.01 22.07
CA THR A 156 2.64 -28.07 21.94
C THR A 156 3.98 -27.71 21.32
N ARG A 157 4.14 -26.54 20.70
CA ARG A 157 5.45 -26.11 20.12
C ARG A 157 5.63 -24.61 20.25
N THR A 158 6.79 -24.19 20.75
CA THR A 158 7.22 -22.79 20.70
C THR A 158 7.50 -22.41 19.26
N THR A 159 6.56 -21.73 18.60
CA THR A 159 6.78 -21.15 17.27
C THR A 159 7.53 -19.85 17.44
N LEU A 160 8.49 -19.56 16.54
CA LEU A 160 9.19 -18.29 16.55
C LEU A 160 8.20 -17.16 16.25
N PRO A 161 8.15 -16.11 17.09
CA PRO A 161 7.27 -14.97 16.86
C PRO A 161 7.66 -14.24 15.58
N LEU A 162 6.67 -13.83 14.82
CA LEU A 162 6.86 -12.98 13.65
C LEU A 162 6.83 -11.51 14.08
N HIS A 163 7.95 -10.83 13.95
CA HIS A 163 8.10 -9.41 14.21
C HIS A 163 7.96 -8.63 12.91
N LEU A 164 6.93 -7.80 12.81
CA LEU A 164 6.63 -7.02 11.62
C LEU A 164 6.91 -5.54 11.86
N TRP A 165 7.40 -4.91 10.80
CA TRP A 165 7.52 -3.45 10.68
C TRP A 165 6.85 -2.96 9.41
N GLY A 166 6.45 -1.72 9.43
CA GLY A 166 5.82 -1.09 8.28
C GLY A 166 5.67 0.41 8.47
N LYS A 167 5.25 1.06 7.41
CA LYS A 167 4.95 2.48 7.37
C LYS A 167 3.61 2.67 6.67
N ILE A 168 2.69 3.34 7.35
CA ILE A 168 1.32 3.58 6.92
C ILE A 168 1.25 4.99 6.34
N ASP A 169 0.83 5.13 5.11
CA ASP A 169 0.89 6.41 4.40
C ASP A 169 0.06 7.49 5.09
N ARG A 170 -1.18 7.15 5.48
CA ARG A 170 -2.09 8.11 6.12
C ARG A 170 -3.09 7.41 7.04
N VAL A 171 -3.34 8.01 8.21
CA VAL A 171 -4.43 7.65 9.10
C VAL A 171 -5.29 8.89 9.36
N ASP A 172 -6.55 8.80 8.99
CA ASP A 172 -7.55 9.81 9.28
C ASP A 172 -8.28 9.46 10.58
N THR A 173 -8.57 10.46 11.39
CA THR A 173 -9.28 10.27 12.65
C THR A 173 -10.48 11.19 12.77
N ASP A 174 -11.49 10.74 13.52
CA ASP A 174 -12.58 11.59 13.99
C ASP A 174 -12.37 12.02 15.45
N THR A 175 -13.25 12.92 15.93
CA THR A 175 -13.26 13.38 17.32
C THR A 175 -13.78 12.35 18.32
N ASN A 176 -14.43 11.29 17.83
CA ASN A 176 -15.08 10.26 18.66
C ASN A 176 -14.21 9.00 18.85
N GLY A 177 -12.94 9.06 18.47
CA GLY A 177 -12.02 7.95 18.66
C GLY A 177 -12.07 6.90 17.56
N ARG A 178 -12.54 7.24 16.37
CA ARG A 178 -12.54 6.34 15.20
C ARG A 178 -11.46 6.72 14.21
N PHE A 179 -11.05 5.75 13.37
CA PHE A 179 -10.02 6.00 12.38
C PHE A 179 -10.22 5.20 11.09
N ILE A 180 -9.61 5.71 10.02
CA ILE A 180 -9.52 5.09 8.69
C ILE A 180 -8.06 5.09 8.27
N ILE A 181 -7.57 3.97 7.73
CA ILE A 181 -6.23 3.87 7.15
C ILE A 181 -6.32 4.03 5.64
N TYR A 182 -5.40 4.79 5.07
CA TYR A 182 -5.21 4.88 3.62
C TYR A 182 -3.78 4.49 3.25
N ASP A 183 -3.67 3.70 2.18
CA ASP A 183 -2.43 3.34 1.50
C ASP A 183 -2.53 3.83 0.06
N TYR A 184 -1.63 4.72 -0.35
CA TYR A 184 -1.65 5.34 -1.66
C TYR A 184 -1.16 4.38 -2.75
N LYS A 185 -1.88 4.32 -3.85
CA LYS A 185 -1.50 3.52 -5.03
C LYS A 185 -1.54 4.39 -6.27
N SER A 186 -0.39 4.59 -6.92
CA SER A 186 -0.30 5.27 -8.23
C SER A 186 -0.91 4.43 -9.36
N GLY A 187 -0.96 3.10 -9.20
CA GLY A 187 -1.55 2.16 -10.16
C GLY A 187 -3.01 1.81 -9.89
N ASN A 188 -3.45 0.70 -10.47
CA ASN A 188 -4.77 0.13 -10.16
C ASN A 188 -4.74 -0.47 -8.76
N PRO A 189 -5.67 -0.08 -7.87
CA PRO A 189 -5.72 -0.65 -6.54
C PRO A 189 -6.10 -2.14 -6.62
N PRO A 190 -5.55 -2.96 -5.72
CA PRO A 190 -5.82 -4.39 -5.65
C PRO A 190 -7.31 -4.70 -5.45
N LEU A 191 -7.71 -5.95 -5.73
CA LEU A 191 -9.07 -6.41 -5.54
C LEU A 191 -9.28 -6.90 -4.11
N PHE A 192 -10.48 -6.66 -3.56
CA PHE A 192 -10.86 -7.16 -2.23
C PHE A 192 -10.69 -8.69 -2.09
N LYS A 193 -10.99 -9.45 -3.14
CA LYS A 193 -10.78 -10.91 -3.19
C LYS A 193 -9.35 -11.32 -2.81
N GLN A 194 -8.34 -10.56 -3.23
CA GLN A 194 -6.94 -10.88 -2.90
C GLN A 194 -6.63 -10.68 -1.42
N ILE A 195 -7.33 -9.75 -0.75
CA ILE A 195 -7.25 -9.57 0.71
C ILE A 195 -7.92 -10.77 1.41
N GLN A 196 -9.12 -11.17 0.96
CA GLN A 196 -9.83 -12.33 1.51
C GLN A 196 -9.04 -13.64 1.35
N GLU A 197 -8.34 -13.80 0.24
CA GLU A 197 -7.47 -14.95 -0.02
C GLU A 197 -6.14 -14.89 0.77
N GLY A 198 -5.90 -13.83 1.54
CA GLY A 198 -4.67 -13.64 2.30
C GLY A 198 -3.42 -13.39 1.45
N LYS A 199 -3.58 -13.04 0.17
CA LYS A 199 -2.48 -12.68 -0.73
C LYS A 199 -1.99 -11.25 -0.49
N LEU A 200 -2.88 -10.39 -0.01
CA LEU A 200 -2.60 -9.01 0.36
C LEU A 200 -2.85 -8.84 1.85
N LEU A 201 -1.81 -8.50 2.56
CA LEU A 201 -1.77 -8.45 4.02
C LEU A 201 -1.60 -7.04 4.56
N GLN A 202 -1.28 -6.07 3.70
CA GLN A 202 -0.92 -4.71 4.07
C GLN A 202 -2.02 -4.06 4.90
N LEU A 203 -3.24 -3.96 4.38
CA LEU A 203 -4.33 -3.30 5.09
C LEU A 203 -4.72 -4.00 6.40
N PRO A 204 -4.93 -5.35 6.46
CA PRO A 204 -5.26 -6.04 7.71
C PRO A 204 -4.15 -5.92 8.76
N LEU A 205 -2.88 -6.06 8.38
CA LEU A 205 -1.77 -5.99 9.32
C LEU A 205 -1.50 -4.56 9.79
N TYR A 206 -1.73 -3.55 8.93
CA TYR A 206 -1.66 -2.15 9.33
C TYR A 206 -2.77 -1.80 10.34
N LEU A 207 -3.99 -2.31 10.15
CA LEU A 207 -5.06 -2.17 11.14
C LEU A 207 -4.64 -2.76 12.48
N LEU A 208 -4.10 -3.99 12.49
CA LEU A 208 -3.61 -4.61 13.71
C LEU A 208 -2.50 -3.80 14.39
N ALA A 209 -1.55 -3.27 13.60
CA ALA A 209 -0.47 -2.45 14.13
C ALA A 209 -1.01 -1.16 14.79
N VAL A 210 -1.94 -0.47 14.13
CA VAL A 210 -2.55 0.74 14.68
C VAL A 210 -3.32 0.44 15.97
N ILE A 211 -4.17 -0.60 15.96
CA ILE A 211 -4.99 -0.98 17.13
C ILE A 211 -4.11 -1.43 18.29
N ARG A 212 -3.07 -2.21 18.04
CA ARG A 212 -2.28 -2.80 19.15
C ARG A 212 -1.18 -1.91 19.67
N LEU A 213 -0.60 -1.05 18.84
CA LEU A 213 0.64 -0.35 19.16
C LEU A 213 0.47 1.16 19.30
N ILE A 214 -0.47 1.77 18.58
CA ILE A 214 -0.49 3.23 18.42
C ILE A 214 -1.80 3.83 18.98
N LEU A 215 -2.94 3.27 18.60
CA LEU A 215 -4.26 3.79 18.96
C LEU A 215 -5.15 2.70 19.64
N PRO A 216 -4.73 2.13 20.77
CA PRO A 216 -5.41 0.95 21.37
C PRO A 216 -6.83 1.21 21.85
N THR A 217 -7.20 2.47 22.05
CA THR A 217 -8.54 2.88 22.53
C THR A 217 -9.45 3.35 21.40
N ARG A 218 -8.98 3.33 20.14
CA ARG A 218 -9.73 3.82 19.00
C ARG A 218 -10.29 2.69 18.14
N GLU A 219 -11.46 2.94 17.54
CA GLU A 219 -12.14 1.98 16.67
C GLU A 219 -11.79 2.16 15.20
N PRO A 220 -11.41 1.09 14.48
CA PRO A 220 -11.26 1.14 13.04
C PRO A 220 -12.64 1.22 12.36
N VAL A 221 -12.78 2.14 11.42
CA VAL A 221 -13.91 2.19 10.48
C VAL A 221 -13.59 1.40 9.22
N GLY A 222 -12.34 1.44 8.80
CA GLY A 222 -11.87 0.70 7.64
C GLY A 222 -10.40 0.98 7.32
N ALA A 223 -9.93 0.27 6.30
CA ALA A 223 -8.65 0.53 5.66
C ALA A 223 -8.79 0.36 4.16
N ALA A 224 -8.23 1.27 3.37
CA ALA A 224 -8.43 1.27 1.94
C ALA A 224 -7.18 1.67 1.15
N TYR A 225 -7.09 1.14 -0.05
CA TYR A 225 -6.17 1.62 -1.07
C TYR A 225 -6.74 2.88 -1.72
N TYR A 226 -6.01 3.97 -1.61
CA TYR A 226 -6.38 5.20 -2.28
C TYR A 226 -5.71 5.27 -3.66
N SER A 227 -6.47 5.03 -4.72
CA SER A 227 -5.97 5.14 -6.09
C SER A 227 -5.82 6.60 -6.48
N LEU A 228 -4.59 7.06 -6.65
CA LEU A 228 -4.29 8.45 -7.04
C LEU A 228 -4.71 8.73 -8.50
N ASN A 229 -4.60 7.76 -9.40
CA ASN A 229 -4.99 7.91 -10.80
C ASN A 229 -6.51 7.96 -11.01
N LYS A 230 -7.27 7.19 -10.21
CA LYS A 230 -8.73 7.11 -10.31
C LYS A 230 -9.45 7.94 -9.27
N THR A 231 -8.70 8.59 -8.38
CA THR A 231 -9.21 9.35 -7.25
C THR A 231 -10.28 8.58 -6.46
N ASN A 232 -10.05 7.27 -6.26
CA ASN A 232 -10.97 6.39 -5.56
C ASN A 232 -10.32 5.81 -4.31
N ARG A 233 -10.99 5.97 -3.17
CA ARG A 233 -10.52 5.52 -1.85
C ARG A 233 -11.41 4.45 -1.20
N LEU A 234 -12.34 3.83 -1.95
CA LEU A 234 -13.29 2.88 -1.38
C LEU A 234 -12.85 1.42 -1.49
N ARG A 235 -11.78 1.13 -2.24
CA ARG A 235 -11.26 -0.24 -2.37
C ARG A 235 -10.44 -0.64 -1.16
N GLY A 236 -10.97 -1.54 -0.36
CA GLY A 236 -10.33 -1.99 0.87
C GLY A 236 -11.26 -2.83 1.71
N ILE A 237 -11.05 -2.79 3.00
CA ILE A 237 -11.84 -3.48 4.02
C ILE A 237 -12.55 -2.44 4.88
N TRP A 238 -13.86 -2.58 5.02
CA TRP A 238 -14.69 -1.61 5.69
C TRP A 238 -15.69 -2.30 6.62
N ARG A 239 -15.87 -1.75 7.82
CA ARG A 239 -16.92 -2.18 8.74
C ARG A 239 -18.26 -1.53 8.38
N GLN A 240 -19.37 -2.16 8.77
CA GLN A 240 -20.72 -1.63 8.50
C GLN A 240 -20.93 -0.23 9.08
N VAL A 241 -20.29 0.11 10.19
CA VAL A 241 -20.32 1.45 10.80
C VAL A 241 -19.89 2.58 9.84
N ALA A 242 -19.14 2.27 8.79
CA ALA A 242 -18.78 3.24 7.76
C ALA A 242 -20.01 3.83 7.04
N LEU A 243 -21.09 3.06 6.93
CA LEU A 243 -22.34 3.49 6.29
C LEU A 243 -23.01 4.63 7.07
N ASP A 244 -22.87 4.66 8.39
CA ASP A 244 -23.41 5.70 9.27
C ASP A 244 -22.73 7.06 9.07
N PHE A 245 -21.58 7.06 8.40
CA PHE A 245 -20.79 8.26 8.09
C PHE A 245 -20.96 8.71 6.62
N GLY A 246 -21.98 8.22 5.92
CA GLY A 246 -22.23 8.55 4.52
C GLY A 246 -21.25 7.89 3.54
N ILE A 247 -20.40 6.95 4.00
CA ILE A 247 -19.44 6.24 3.15
C ILE A 247 -20.18 5.10 2.46
N LYS A 248 -20.57 5.30 1.19
CA LYS A 248 -21.33 4.32 0.40
C LYS A 248 -20.40 3.22 -0.12
N ILE A 249 -20.41 2.07 0.55
CA ILE A 249 -19.55 0.93 0.23
C ILE A 249 -20.43 -0.29 -0.08
N ARG A 250 -20.00 -1.07 -1.10
CA ARG A 250 -20.53 -2.41 -1.34
C ARG A 250 -19.67 -3.43 -0.59
N GLY A 251 -20.32 -4.32 0.19
CA GLY A 251 -19.63 -5.39 0.90
C GLY A 251 -18.91 -4.93 2.18
N ALA A 252 -19.50 -3.95 2.90
CA ALA A 252 -19.08 -3.64 4.25
C ALA A 252 -19.29 -4.86 5.16
N LEU A 253 -18.30 -5.14 6.01
CA LEU A 253 -18.25 -6.32 6.86
C LEU A 253 -18.98 -6.05 8.17
N ASP A 254 -19.76 -7.02 8.64
CA ASP A 254 -20.19 -7.07 10.03
C ASP A 254 -18.99 -7.43 10.95
N ASP A 255 -19.21 -7.37 12.25
CA ASP A 255 -18.14 -7.58 13.22
C ASP A 255 -17.56 -8.99 13.14
N GLY A 256 -18.37 -10.02 12.91
CA GLY A 256 -17.90 -11.40 12.77
C GLY A 256 -17.04 -11.59 11.51
N ALA A 257 -17.51 -11.11 10.36
CA ALA A 257 -16.76 -11.19 9.11
C ALA A 257 -15.48 -10.33 9.15
N TRP A 258 -15.49 -9.23 9.90
CA TRP A 258 -14.29 -8.43 10.14
C TRP A 258 -13.25 -9.17 10.98
N GLU A 259 -13.65 -9.78 12.09
CA GLU A 259 -12.77 -10.56 12.94
C GLU A 259 -12.19 -11.77 12.20
N ASP A 260 -13.01 -12.49 11.43
CA ASP A 260 -12.58 -13.61 10.60
C ASP A 260 -11.55 -13.20 9.56
N LEU A 261 -11.74 -12.05 8.90
CA LEU A 261 -10.79 -11.54 7.91
C LEU A 261 -9.44 -11.22 8.55
N ILE A 262 -9.43 -10.54 9.71
CA ILE A 262 -8.21 -10.20 10.44
C ILE A 262 -7.50 -11.48 10.95
N ALA A 263 -8.26 -12.42 11.51
CA ALA A 263 -7.72 -13.70 11.96
C ALA A 263 -7.13 -14.52 10.81
N ASN A 264 -7.82 -14.57 9.66
CA ASN A 264 -7.31 -15.24 8.47
C ASN A 264 -6.01 -14.59 7.97
N SER A 265 -5.96 -13.26 7.88
CA SER A 265 -4.76 -12.53 7.45
C SER A 265 -3.57 -12.79 8.38
N THR A 266 -3.81 -12.84 9.70
CA THR A 266 -2.79 -13.20 10.70
C THR A 266 -2.27 -14.61 10.47
N ARG A 267 -3.16 -15.58 10.25
CA ARG A 267 -2.82 -16.98 9.99
C ARG A 267 -1.99 -17.12 8.71
N GLN A 268 -2.37 -16.44 7.64
CA GLN A 268 -1.63 -16.43 6.37
C GLN A 268 -0.24 -15.81 6.54
N ALA A 269 -0.11 -14.68 7.26
CA ALA A 269 1.19 -14.08 7.55
C ALA A 269 2.14 -15.05 8.26
N LEU A 270 1.64 -15.76 9.28
CA LEU A 270 2.42 -16.79 9.99
C LEU A 270 2.76 -17.99 9.11
N GLN A 271 1.86 -18.40 8.21
CA GLN A 271 2.09 -19.47 7.26
C GLN A 271 3.22 -19.11 6.27
N TYR A 272 3.19 -17.90 5.70
CA TYR A 272 4.24 -17.40 4.81
C TYR A 272 5.59 -17.29 5.54
N TYR A 273 5.58 -16.77 6.76
CA TYR A 273 6.80 -16.70 7.57
C TYR A 273 7.40 -18.09 7.84
N ARG A 274 6.59 -19.10 8.13
CA ARG A 274 7.05 -20.47 8.28
C ARG A 274 7.65 -21.05 6.99
N GLY A 275 7.03 -20.76 5.84
CA GLY A 275 7.58 -21.14 4.54
C GLY A 275 8.98 -20.54 4.32
N ILE A 276 9.13 -19.25 4.61
CA ILE A 276 10.43 -18.56 4.51
C ILE A 276 11.47 -19.18 5.44
N LEU A 277 11.13 -19.48 6.70
CA LEU A 277 12.04 -20.10 7.67
C LEU A 277 12.47 -21.52 7.28
N ARG A 278 11.62 -22.25 6.53
CA ARG A 278 11.92 -23.59 6.02
C ARG A 278 12.72 -23.60 4.71
N GLY A 279 12.89 -22.43 4.09
CA GLY A 279 13.49 -22.33 2.77
C GLY A 279 12.57 -22.80 1.64
N ASP A 280 11.26 -22.71 1.83
CA ASP A 280 10.25 -23.11 0.84
C ASP A 280 10.06 -21.99 -0.18
N PHE A 281 10.74 -22.05 -1.32
CA PHE A 281 10.67 -21.03 -2.38
C PHE A 281 10.18 -21.61 -3.72
N PRO A 282 8.98 -22.21 -3.78
CA PRO A 282 8.44 -22.75 -5.02
C PRO A 282 8.10 -21.65 -6.02
N PHE A 283 8.01 -22.01 -7.29
CA PHE A 283 7.51 -21.14 -8.35
C PHE A 283 6.02 -20.88 -8.15
N CYS A 284 5.55 -19.68 -8.49
CA CYS A 284 4.11 -19.39 -8.48
C CYS A 284 3.39 -20.16 -9.63
N SER A 285 2.07 -20.38 -9.48
CA SER A 285 1.26 -21.04 -10.52
C SER A 285 1.21 -20.22 -11.81
N GLN A 286 0.84 -20.85 -12.94
CA GLN A 286 0.79 -20.15 -14.24
C GLN A 286 -0.20 -19.00 -14.25
N GLU A 287 -1.31 -19.15 -13.61
CA GLU A 287 -2.37 -18.16 -13.53
C GLU A 287 -1.97 -16.92 -12.70
N GLN A 288 -1.05 -17.11 -11.76
CA GLN A 288 -0.59 -16.05 -10.84
C GLN A 288 0.68 -15.34 -11.32
N CYS A 289 1.37 -15.87 -12.33
CA CYS A 289 2.62 -15.31 -12.80
C CYS A 289 2.40 -14.03 -13.62
N SER A 290 3.07 -12.96 -13.22
CA SER A 290 3.09 -11.72 -14.01
C SER A 290 3.82 -11.92 -15.33
N SER A 291 3.23 -11.43 -16.42
CA SER A 291 3.91 -11.35 -17.73
C SER A 291 5.16 -10.44 -17.70
N TYR A 292 5.22 -9.53 -16.72
CA TYR A 292 6.31 -8.57 -16.50
C TYR A 292 7.25 -8.97 -15.38
N CYS A 293 7.32 -10.28 -15.03
CA CYS A 293 8.23 -10.76 -13.99
C CYS A 293 9.70 -10.57 -14.43
N GLU A 294 10.47 -9.82 -13.66
CA GLU A 294 11.90 -9.57 -13.89
C GLU A 294 12.76 -10.84 -13.86
N PHE A 295 12.31 -11.87 -13.13
CA PHE A 295 13.01 -13.16 -13.01
C PHE A 295 12.58 -14.20 -14.04
N ARG A 296 11.82 -13.80 -15.08
CA ARG A 296 11.27 -14.73 -16.07
C ARG A 296 12.34 -15.54 -16.80
N THR A 297 13.49 -14.95 -17.07
CA THR A 297 14.60 -15.59 -17.77
C THR A 297 15.31 -16.68 -16.96
N ILE A 298 15.38 -16.52 -15.65
CA ILE A 298 16.01 -17.48 -14.74
C ILE A 298 15.01 -18.45 -14.10
N CYS A 299 13.72 -18.08 -14.10
CA CYS A 299 12.63 -18.94 -13.65
C CYS A 299 12.31 -19.96 -14.74
N ARG A 300 12.88 -21.16 -14.66
CA ARG A 300 12.74 -22.25 -15.66
C ARG A 300 11.33 -22.88 -15.74
N ARG A 301 10.33 -22.22 -15.18
CA ARG A 301 8.96 -22.71 -15.14
C ARG A 301 8.36 -23.05 -16.50
N THR A 302 8.68 -22.27 -17.55
CA THR A 302 8.20 -22.52 -18.93
C THR A 302 8.77 -23.79 -19.53
N ILE A 303 9.91 -24.24 -19.03
CA ILE A 303 10.55 -25.47 -19.47
C ILE A 303 9.88 -26.67 -18.82
N TRP A 304 9.71 -26.67 -17.48
CA TRP A 304 9.09 -27.77 -16.74
C TRP A 304 7.59 -27.92 -16.98
N GLY A 305 6.86 -26.83 -17.23
CA GLY A 305 5.42 -26.87 -17.52
C GLY A 305 5.04 -27.44 -18.89
N LYS A 306 6.01 -27.60 -19.82
CA LYS A 306 5.79 -28.26 -21.12
C LYS A 306 6.05 -29.75 -21.05
N GLU A 307 6.97 -30.21 -20.21
CA GLU A 307 7.27 -31.64 -20.05
C GLU A 307 6.12 -32.35 -19.33
N ALA A 308 5.48 -31.75 -18.34
CA ALA A 308 4.32 -32.34 -17.67
C ALA A 308 3.07 -32.53 -18.56
N LYS A 309 2.98 -31.82 -19.69
CA LYS A 309 1.89 -32.01 -20.67
C LYS A 309 2.18 -33.12 -21.71
N VAL A 310 3.43 -33.44 -21.91
CA VAL A 310 3.82 -34.50 -22.90
C VAL A 310 3.63 -35.91 -22.30
N GLU A 311 3.75 -36.04 -20.98
CA GLU A 311 3.52 -37.37 -20.33
C GLU A 311 2.02 -37.74 -20.20
N ASN A 312 1.09 -36.76 -20.22
CA ASN A 312 -0.36 -37.00 -20.15
C ASN A 312 -1.04 -37.17 -21.52
N GLU A 313 -0.32 -36.97 -22.63
CA GLU A 313 -0.84 -37.24 -23.99
C GLU A 313 -0.34 -38.58 -24.57
N ALA A 314 0.43 -39.36 -23.79
CA ALA A 314 1.01 -40.64 -24.18
C ALA A 314 0.41 -41.87 -23.44
N GLU A 315 -0.68 -41.68 -22.68
CA GLU A 315 -1.57 -42.73 -22.18
C GLU A 315 -2.97 -42.57 -22.83
#